data_275eaf641e789ed1b3ca87432aaaee2a
#
_entry.id   275eaf641e789ed1b3ca87432aaaee2a
#
_cell.length_a   1.000
_cell.length_b   1.000
_cell.length_c   1.000
_cell.angle_alpha   90.00
_cell.angle_beta   90.00
_cell.angle_gamma   90.00
#
_symmetry.space_group_name_H-M   'P 1'
#
loop_
_entity.id
_entity.type
_entity.pdbx_description
1 polymer ?
#
loop_
_entity_poly.entity_id
_entity_poly.type
_entity_poly.pdbx_seq_one_letter_code
_entity_poly.pdbx_strand_id
1 'polypeptide(L)'
;MERAEKREFVTSLNEAFKASASVVVAHYAGLSVAQMNDLRSKMRDAGGTVKVAKNRLAKIALQGTESEGISNLFEGQTVIAYSSDPVTAPKVIVEFAKTNDKLVVLGGAMGSTELDVDGVKALATLPSIDELRAKLVGMISTPATRIAHVMNAYAQKDEAA
;
A
#
# COMPACT_ATOMS: atom_id res chain seq x y z
N MET A 1 13.56 -1.00 26.66
CA MET A 1 12.98 0.33 26.33
C MET A 1 12.63 1.06 27.60
N GLU A 2 13.29 2.15 27.82
CA GLU A 2 12.99 3.06 28.93
C GLU A 2 11.72 3.86 28.68
N ARG A 3 11.25 4.64 29.69
CA ARG A 3 10.00 5.39 29.57
C ARG A 3 10.12 6.57 28.59
N ALA A 4 11.31 7.15 28.48
CA ALA A 4 11.63 8.20 27.50
C ALA A 4 11.59 7.66 26.07
N GLU A 5 12.31 6.58 25.79
CA GLU A 5 12.35 5.92 24.48
C GLU A 5 10.94 5.52 23.97
N LYS A 6 10.06 5.09 24.87
CA LYS A 6 8.68 4.76 24.50
C LYS A 6 7.88 5.99 24.06
N ARG A 7 8.11 7.14 24.71
CA ARG A 7 7.45 8.39 24.33
C ARG A 7 7.95 8.88 22.97
N GLU A 8 9.27 8.89 22.78
CA GLU A 8 9.87 9.26 21.48
C GLU A 8 9.38 8.35 20.35
N PHE A 9 9.31 7.03 20.60
CA PHE A 9 8.79 6.08 19.64
C PHE A 9 7.31 6.35 19.28
N VAL A 10 6.47 6.64 20.28
CA VAL A 10 5.06 6.98 20.05
C VAL A 10 4.94 8.28 19.25
N THR A 11 5.73 9.30 19.57
CA THR A 11 5.73 10.56 18.82
C THR A 11 6.15 10.36 17.38
N SER A 12 7.26 9.66 17.14
CA SER A 12 7.74 9.37 15.78
C SER A 12 6.76 8.51 14.97
N LEU A 13 6.02 7.61 15.63
CA LEU A 13 5.02 6.78 14.97
C LEU A 13 3.74 7.59 14.67
N ASN A 14 3.33 8.48 15.56
CA ASN A 14 2.21 9.39 15.34
C ASN A 14 2.48 10.34 14.16
N GLU A 15 3.67 10.93 14.09
CA GLU A 15 4.09 11.76 12.95
C GLU A 15 4.08 10.95 11.63
N ALA A 16 4.58 9.72 11.66
CA ALA A 16 4.56 8.85 10.50
C ALA A 16 3.12 8.52 10.05
N PHE A 17 2.19 8.28 10.96
CA PHE A 17 0.79 8.05 10.65
C PHE A 17 0.09 9.29 10.09
N LYS A 18 0.39 10.48 10.62
CA LYS A 18 -0.14 11.74 10.08
C LYS A 18 0.36 12.06 8.68
N ALA A 19 1.60 11.66 8.37
CA ALA A 19 2.19 11.86 7.04
C ALA A 19 1.79 10.78 6.03
N SER A 20 1.19 9.67 6.49
CA SER A 20 0.80 8.55 5.62
C SER A 20 -0.63 8.70 5.12
N ALA A 21 -0.86 8.40 3.84
CA ALA A 21 -2.19 8.37 3.23
C ALA A 21 -2.90 7.04 3.47
N SER A 22 -2.16 5.95 3.67
CA SER A 22 -2.72 4.63 3.97
C SER A 22 -1.93 3.90 5.04
N VAL A 23 -2.65 3.21 5.91
CA VAL A 23 -2.11 2.34 6.96
C VAL A 23 -2.79 0.99 6.86
N VAL A 24 -2.01 -0.09 6.76
CA VAL A 24 -2.51 -1.47 6.70
C VAL A 24 -1.96 -2.27 7.87
N VAL A 25 -2.82 -3.05 8.50
CA VAL A 25 -2.47 -3.92 9.62
C VAL A 25 -2.62 -5.38 9.18
N ALA A 26 -1.59 -6.17 9.43
CA ALA A 26 -1.60 -7.61 9.13
C ALA A 26 -0.99 -8.42 10.26
N HIS A 27 -1.38 -9.68 10.38
CA HIS A 27 -0.70 -10.66 11.23
C HIS A 27 0.49 -11.26 10.51
N TYR A 28 1.62 -11.37 11.22
CA TYR A 28 2.86 -11.97 10.69
C TYR A 28 3.27 -13.25 11.41
N ALA A 29 2.33 -13.90 12.10
CA ALA A 29 2.59 -15.12 12.87
C ALA A 29 3.18 -16.22 11.97
N GLY A 30 4.39 -16.71 12.32
CA GLY A 30 5.06 -17.78 11.60
C GLY A 30 5.90 -17.36 10.38
N LEU A 31 6.04 -16.07 10.09
CA LEU A 31 6.99 -15.58 9.09
C LEU A 31 8.44 -15.78 9.56
N SER A 32 9.31 -16.22 8.66
CA SER A 32 10.75 -16.27 8.92
C SER A 32 11.39 -14.87 8.85
N VAL A 33 12.59 -14.74 9.43
CA VAL A 33 13.35 -13.48 9.36
C VAL A 33 13.64 -13.06 7.92
N ALA A 34 13.98 -14.03 7.06
CA ALA A 34 14.22 -13.77 5.63
C ALA A 34 12.96 -13.20 4.95
N GLN A 35 11.80 -13.83 5.14
CA GLN A 35 10.53 -13.36 4.59
C GLN A 35 10.14 -11.96 5.09
N MET A 36 10.38 -11.66 6.36
CA MET A 36 10.15 -10.32 6.91
C MET A 36 11.10 -9.28 6.30
N ASN A 37 12.35 -9.63 6.06
CA ASN A 37 13.29 -8.74 5.39
C ASN A 37 12.93 -8.51 3.92
N ASP A 38 12.48 -9.54 3.20
CA ASP A 38 11.96 -9.43 1.83
C ASP A 38 10.75 -8.50 1.77
N LEU A 39 9.80 -8.64 2.72
CA LEU A 39 8.66 -7.74 2.83
C LEU A 39 9.11 -6.29 3.04
N ARG A 40 10.07 -6.06 3.95
CA ARG A 40 10.61 -4.71 4.19
C ARG A 40 11.31 -4.13 2.97
N SER A 41 12.08 -4.94 2.23
CA SER A 41 12.75 -4.49 1.00
C SER A 41 11.73 -4.12 -0.06
N LYS A 42 10.78 -4.99 -0.37
CA LYS A 42 9.71 -4.72 -1.35
C LYS A 42 8.90 -3.47 -1.00
N MET A 43 8.58 -3.29 0.29
CA MET A 43 7.85 -2.11 0.74
C MET A 43 8.70 -0.84 0.59
N ARG A 44 9.99 -0.90 0.90
CA ARG A 44 10.91 0.24 0.75
C ARG A 44 11.09 0.62 -0.71
N ASP A 45 11.26 -0.37 -1.59
CA ASP A 45 11.40 -0.17 -3.04
C ASP A 45 10.14 0.47 -3.64
N ALA A 46 8.99 0.17 -3.07
CA ALA A 46 7.71 0.79 -3.44
C ALA A 46 7.44 2.15 -2.77
N GLY A 47 8.34 2.66 -1.91
CA GLY A 47 8.18 3.95 -1.22
C GLY A 47 7.34 3.90 0.05
N GLY A 48 7.07 2.71 0.59
CA GLY A 48 6.39 2.52 1.87
C GLY A 48 7.33 2.06 2.99
N THR A 49 6.78 1.92 4.18
CA THR A 49 7.53 1.46 5.36
C THR A 49 6.75 0.39 6.10
N VAL A 50 7.47 -0.63 6.58
CA VAL A 50 6.92 -1.69 7.43
C VAL A 50 7.58 -1.62 8.80
N LYS A 51 6.78 -1.50 9.84
CA LYS A 51 7.24 -1.52 11.24
C LYS A 51 6.47 -2.56 12.05
N VAL A 52 7.17 -3.19 12.97
CA VAL A 52 6.57 -4.03 14.02
C VAL A 52 6.66 -3.24 15.32
N ALA A 53 5.53 -3.00 15.94
CA ALA A 53 5.44 -2.25 17.19
C ALA A 53 4.65 -3.04 18.23
N LYS A 54 4.85 -2.69 19.50
CA LYS A 54 3.97 -3.20 20.56
C LYS A 54 2.57 -2.61 20.37
N ASN A 55 1.53 -3.46 20.30
CA ASN A 55 0.16 -3.05 20.02
C ASN A 55 -0.32 -1.89 20.91
N ARG A 56 0.04 -1.91 22.20
CA ARG A 56 -0.32 -0.82 23.13
C ARG A 56 0.30 0.53 22.73
N LEU A 57 1.54 0.54 22.23
CA LEU A 57 2.19 1.77 21.78
C LEU A 57 1.61 2.25 20.45
N ALA A 58 1.30 1.32 19.56
CA ALA A 58 0.64 1.63 18.29
C ALA A 58 -0.77 2.22 18.51
N LYS A 59 -1.56 1.65 19.43
CA LYS A 59 -2.88 2.21 19.81
C LYS A 59 -2.77 3.64 20.36
N ILE A 60 -1.77 3.91 21.19
CA ILE A 60 -1.54 5.29 21.71
C ILE A 60 -1.09 6.24 20.59
N ALA A 61 -0.25 5.77 19.66
CA ALA A 61 0.21 6.57 18.53
C ALA A 61 -0.90 6.88 17.51
N LEU A 62 -1.94 6.07 17.42
CA LEU A 62 -3.11 6.31 16.57
C LEU A 62 -4.09 7.32 17.17
N GLN A 63 -4.07 7.54 18.48
CA GLN A 63 -4.94 8.54 19.11
C GLN A 63 -4.66 9.93 18.55
N GLY A 64 -5.73 10.61 18.13
CA GLY A 64 -5.63 11.93 17.50
C GLY A 64 -5.10 11.91 16.06
N THR A 65 -5.12 10.76 15.39
CA THR A 65 -4.90 10.65 13.95
C THR A 65 -6.19 10.25 13.24
N GLU A 66 -6.26 10.50 11.94
CA GLU A 66 -7.43 10.12 11.12
C GLU A 66 -7.68 8.60 11.09
N SER A 67 -6.65 7.81 11.36
CA SER A 67 -6.70 6.34 11.35
C SER A 67 -7.03 5.73 12.73
N GLU A 68 -7.62 6.46 13.67
CA GLU A 68 -7.91 5.98 15.04
C GLU A 68 -8.86 4.77 15.04
N GLY A 69 -9.78 4.67 14.08
CA GLY A 69 -10.77 3.59 13.99
C GLY A 69 -10.18 2.19 13.86
N ILE A 70 -8.98 2.07 13.27
CA ILE A 70 -8.29 0.76 13.15
C ILE A 70 -7.67 0.26 14.46
N SER A 71 -7.81 0.98 15.57
CA SER A 71 -7.24 0.60 16.87
C SER A 71 -7.69 -0.79 17.33
N ASN A 72 -8.89 -1.24 16.94
CA ASN A 72 -9.44 -2.54 17.28
C ASN A 72 -8.70 -3.70 16.58
N LEU A 73 -8.03 -3.45 15.44
CA LEU A 73 -7.30 -4.45 14.68
C LEU A 73 -5.96 -4.83 15.32
N PHE A 74 -5.49 -4.08 16.32
CA PHE A 74 -4.22 -4.33 16.99
C PHE A 74 -4.36 -5.38 18.09
N GLU A 75 -4.56 -6.65 17.67
CA GLU A 75 -4.56 -7.81 18.54
C GLU A 75 -3.54 -8.85 18.05
N GLY A 76 -2.90 -9.58 18.96
CA GLY A 76 -1.91 -10.59 18.61
C GLY A 76 -0.61 -10.03 18.02
N GLN A 77 -0.03 -10.75 17.07
CA GLN A 77 1.26 -10.41 16.44
C GLN A 77 1.00 -9.58 15.17
N THR A 78 0.99 -8.26 15.31
CA THR A 78 0.68 -7.34 14.22
C THR A 78 1.91 -6.66 13.64
N VAL A 79 1.90 -6.51 12.33
CA VAL A 79 2.80 -5.67 11.54
C VAL A 79 1.99 -4.51 10.96
N ILE A 80 2.60 -3.35 10.93
CA ILE A 80 2.02 -2.11 10.41
C ILE A 80 2.78 -1.74 9.15
N ALA A 81 2.07 -1.59 8.05
CA ALA A 81 2.59 -1.05 6.81
C ALA A 81 1.92 0.29 6.52
N TYR A 82 2.70 1.29 6.20
CA TYR A 82 2.19 2.62 5.88
C TYR A 82 2.95 3.25 4.74
N SER A 83 2.28 4.08 3.95
CA SER A 83 2.88 4.80 2.83
C SER A 83 2.21 6.17 2.62
N SER A 84 2.93 7.07 1.95
CA SER A 84 2.39 8.35 1.48
C SER A 84 1.39 8.16 0.33
N ASP A 85 1.52 7.07 -0.43
CA ASP A 85 0.58 6.71 -1.48
C ASP A 85 -0.53 5.79 -0.94
N PRO A 86 -1.80 6.04 -1.26
CA PRO A 86 -2.91 5.26 -0.75
C PRO A 86 -2.92 3.81 -1.24
N VAL A 87 -2.33 3.51 -2.40
CA VAL A 87 -2.39 2.19 -3.05
C VAL A 87 -1.14 1.34 -2.75
N THR A 88 -0.01 1.97 -2.49
CA THR A 88 1.29 1.28 -2.39
C THR A 88 1.33 0.27 -1.23
N ALA A 89 0.96 0.68 -0.01
CA ALA A 89 0.99 -0.22 1.14
C ALA A 89 0.00 -1.39 1.01
N PRO A 90 -1.27 -1.20 0.62
CA PRO A 90 -2.20 -2.30 0.36
C PRO A 90 -1.71 -3.26 -0.73
N LYS A 91 -1.18 -2.75 -1.85
CA LYS A 91 -0.71 -3.55 -2.99
C LYS A 91 0.40 -4.50 -2.58
N VAL A 92 1.46 -4.00 -1.95
CA VAL A 92 2.61 -4.81 -1.53
C VAL A 92 2.22 -5.85 -0.49
N ILE A 93 1.39 -5.48 0.50
CA ILE A 93 0.93 -6.40 1.55
C ILE A 93 0.07 -7.52 0.98
N VAL A 94 -0.89 -7.21 0.10
CA VAL A 94 -1.77 -8.22 -0.52
C VAL A 94 -1.00 -9.11 -1.48
N GLU A 95 -0.06 -8.56 -2.26
CA GLU A 95 0.80 -9.34 -3.16
C GLU A 95 1.69 -10.30 -2.38
N PHE A 96 2.27 -9.84 -1.28
CA PHE A 96 3.07 -10.69 -0.40
C PHE A 96 2.22 -11.75 0.30
N ALA A 97 1.00 -11.43 0.72
CA ALA A 97 0.06 -12.38 1.32
C ALA A 97 -0.36 -13.49 0.34
N LYS A 98 -0.46 -13.20 -0.97
CA LYS A 98 -0.70 -14.23 -1.99
C LYS A 98 0.45 -15.24 -2.14
N THR A 99 1.68 -14.80 -1.87
CA THR A 99 2.87 -15.64 -1.95
C THR A 99 3.15 -16.37 -0.62
N ASN A 100 2.71 -15.80 0.50
CA ASN A 100 2.97 -16.30 1.84
C ASN A 100 1.69 -16.35 2.67
N ASP A 101 1.08 -17.51 2.80
CA ASP A 101 -0.15 -17.74 3.56
C ASP A 101 -0.06 -17.38 5.06
N LYS A 102 1.16 -17.18 5.56
CA LYS A 102 1.43 -16.80 6.95
C LYS A 102 1.17 -15.33 7.26
N LEU A 103 1.09 -14.49 6.22
CA LEU A 103 0.72 -13.09 6.36
C LEU A 103 -0.79 -12.94 6.15
N VAL A 104 -1.50 -12.64 7.22
CA VAL A 104 -2.96 -12.47 7.17
C VAL A 104 -3.31 -10.99 7.30
N VAL A 105 -3.92 -10.41 6.29
CA VAL A 105 -4.39 -9.02 6.32
C VAL A 105 -5.60 -8.93 7.23
N LEU A 106 -5.58 -8.01 8.20
CA LEU A 106 -6.70 -7.77 9.11
C LEU A 106 -7.60 -6.64 8.60
N GLY A 107 -7.00 -5.62 8.00
CA GLY A 107 -7.67 -4.43 7.53
C GLY A 107 -6.70 -3.26 7.47
N GLY A 108 -7.24 -2.05 7.34
CA GLY A 108 -6.45 -0.84 7.29
C GLY A 108 -7.29 0.41 7.38
N ALA A 109 -6.65 1.55 7.15
CA ALA A 109 -7.32 2.83 7.00
C ALA A 109 -6.72 3.60 5.82
N MET A 110 -7.56 4.39 5.18
CA MET A 110 -7.18 5.37 4.17
C MET A 110 -7.76 6.73 4.57
N GLY A 111 -6.90 7.59 5.13
CA GLY A 111 -7.39 8.79 5.81
C GLY A 111 -8.33 8.44 6.96
N SER A 112 -9.54 8.95 6.95
CA SER A 112 -10.59 8.70 7.95
C SER A 112 -11.45 7.47 7.67
N THR A 113 -11.26 6.79 6.53
CA THR A 113 -12.08 5.64 6.14
C THR A 113 -11.42 4.34 6.62
N GLU A 114 -12.14 3.58 7.43
CA GLU A 114 -11.74 2.24 7.83
C GLU A 114 -11.97 1.26 6.68
N LEU A 115 -11.04 0.36 6.47
CA LEU A 115 -11.07 -0.64 5.41
C LEU A 115 -11.01 -2.04 6.01
N ASP A 116 -12.01 -2.82 5.68
CA ASP A 116 -12.01 -4.25 5.93
C ASP A 116 -11.04 -4.97 4.99
N VAL A 117 -10.85 -6.26 5.21
CA VAL A 117 -9.96 -7.12 4.39
C VAL A 117 -10.30 -7.01 2.90
N ASP A 118 -11.58 -6.97 2.55
CA ASP A 118 -12.01 -6.87 1.15
C ASP A 118 -11.79 -5.48 0.59
N GLY A 119 -11.92 -4.43 1.39
CA GLY A 119 -11.56 -3.06 1.04
C GLY A 119 -10.07 -2.91 0.74
N VAL A 120 -9.20 -3.50 1.57
CA VAL A 120 -7.75 -3.52 1.34
C VAL A 120 -7.39 -4.29 0.07
N LYS A 121 -8.06 -5.43 -0.20
CA LYS A 121 -7.88 -6.18 -1.45
C LYS A 121 -8.34 -5.38 -2.67
N ALA A 122 -9.46 -4.69 -2.58
CA ALA A 122 -9.97 -3.83 -3.66
C ALA A 122 -8.97 -2.71 -3.98
N LEU A 123 -8.42 -2.03 -2.96
CA LEU A 123 -7.36 -1.04 -3.15
C LEU A 123 -6.11 -1.64 -3.79
N ALA A 124 -5.72 -2.84 -3.40
CA ALA A 124 -4.56 -3.52 -3.97
C ALA A 124 -4.71 -3.85 -5.47
N THR A 125 -5.94 -3.93 -5.99
CA THR A 125 -6.18 -4.13 -7.43
C THR A 125 -6.09 -2.86 -8.25
N LEU A 126 -6.08 -1.70 -7.60
CA LEU A 126 -5.96 -0.41 -8.29
C LEU A 126 -4.53 -0.25 -8.84
N PRO A 127 -4.39 0.33 -10.03
CA PRO A 127 -3.08 0.69 -10.56
C PRO A 127 -2.45 1.81 -9.71
N SER A 128 -1.13 1.89 -9.74
CA SER A 128 -0.39 2.97 -9.07
C SER A 128 -0.78 4.35 -9.64
N ILE A 129 -0.51 5.42 -8.89
CA ILE A 129 -0.82 6.78 -9.34
C ILE A 129 -0.15 7.09 -10.68
N ASP A 130 1.08 6.65 -10.87
CA ASP A 130 1.80 6.87 -12.12
C ASP A 130 1.25 6.03 -13.28
N GLU A 131 0.83 4.79 -13.01
CA GLU A 131 0.10 3.98 -13.99
C GLU A 131 -1.25 4.60 -14.39
N LEU A 132 -1.98 5.20 -13.44
CA LEU A 132 -3.22 5.93 -13.73
C LEU A 132 -2.96 7.18 -14.59
N ARG A 133 -1.92 7.95 -14.28
CA ARG A 133 -1.49 9.10 -15.08
C ARG A 133 -1.10 8.68 -16.50
N ALA A 134 -0.29 7.61 -16.62
CA ALA A 134 0.10 7.06 -17.92
C ALA A 134 -1.12 6.59 -18.73
N LYS A 135 -2.09 5.94 -18.07
CA LYS A 135 -3.35 5.51 -18.71
C LYS A 135 -4.19 6.72 -19.21
N LEU A 136 -4.27 7.79 -18.43
CA LEU A 136 -4.96 9.02 -18.84
C LEU A 136 -4.30 9.65 -20.07
N VAL A 137 -2.97 9.79 -20.05
CA VAL A 137 -2.22 10.30 -21.21
C VAL A 137 -2.41 9.39 -22.42
N GLY A 138 -2.35 8.07 -22.24
CA GLY A 138 -2.62 7.10 -23.30
C GLY A 138 -4.01 7.22 -23.89
N MET A 139 -5.04 7.43 -23.05
CA MET A 139 -6.42 7.64 -23.54
C MET A 139 -6.56 8.91 -24.38
N ILE A 140 -5.87 9.98 -24.02
CA ILE A 140 -5.89 11.25 -24.78
C ILE A 140 -5.16 11.10 -26.13
N SER A 141 -4.05 10.35 -26.17
CA SER A 141 -3.27 10.13 -27.40
C SER A 141 -3.84 9.04 -28.31
N THR A 142 -4.65 8.13 -27.78
CA THR A 142 -5.22 6.97 -28.52
C THR A 142 -5.95 7.38 -29.82
N PRO A 143 -6.81 8.42 -29.88
CA PRO A 143 -7.48 8.79 -31.14
C PRO A 143 -6.51 9.16 -32.24
N ALA A 144 -5.48 9.96 -31.93
CA ALA A 144 -4.46 10.36 -32.90
C ALA A 144 -3.65 9.15 -33.40
N THR A 145 -3.26 8.26 -32.49
CA THR A 145 -2.54 7.02 -32.82
C THR A 145 -3.38 6.10 -33.70
N ARG A 146 -4.68 5.96 -33.44
CA ARG A 146 -5.59 5.15 -34.27
C ARG A 146 -5.71 5.69 -35.69
N ILE A 147 -5.82 7.01 -35.85
CA ILE A 147 -5.85 7.66 -37.18
C ILE A 147 -4.55 7.37 -37.94
N ALA A 148 -3.39 7.55 -37.28
CA ALA A 148 -2.10 7.26 -37.88
C ALA A 148 -1.96 5.76 -38.31
N HIS A 149 -2.43 4.82 -37.50
CA HIS A 149 -2.44 3.41 -37.85
C HIS A 149 -3.33 3.10 -39.06
N VAL A 150 -4.51 3.72 -39.14
CA VAL A 150 -5.40 3.56 -40.30
C VAL A 150 -4.75 4.11 -41.56
N MET A 151 -4.17 5.32 -41.50
CA MET A 151 -3.45 5.89 -42.63
C MET A 151 -2.29 5.04 -43.12
N ASN A 152 -1.48 4.52 -42.18
CA ASN A 152 -0.40 3.60 -42.50
C ASN A 152 -0.91 2.29 -43.14
N ALA A 153 -2.00 1.74 -42.63
CA ALA A 153 -2.60 0.53 -43.19
C ALA A 153 -3.11 0.74 -44.63
N TYR A 154 -3.66 1.91 -44.93
CA TYR A 154 -4.06 2.26 -46.31
C TYR A 154 -2.83 2.44 -47.22
N ALA A 155 -1.79 3.13 -46.77
CA ALA A 155 -0.58 3.34 -47.57
C ALA A 155 0.10 1.99 -47.92
N GLN A 156 0.21 1.07 -46.96
CA GLN A 156 0.78 -0.26 -47.20
C GLN A 156 -0.09 -1.14 -48.12
N LYS A 157 -1.40 -0.91 -48.14
CA LYS A 157 -2.29 -1.67 -49.05
C LYS A 157 -2.14 -1.21 -50.48
N ASP A 158 -1.93 0.10 -50.72
CA ASP A 158 -1.71 0.66 -52.06
C ASP A 158 -0.32 0.28 -52.61
N GLU A 159 0.70 0.02 -51.74
CA GLU A 159 2.00 -0.46 -52.17
C GLU A 159 2.01 -1.99 -52.48
N ALA A 160 1.03 -2.74 -51.99
CA ALA A 160 0.91 -4.19 -52.18
C ALA A 160 -0.02 -4.58 -53.36
N ALA A 161 -0.64 -3.61 -54.04
CA ALA A 161 -1.51 -3.78 -55.21
C ALA A 161 -0.80 -3.36 -56.50
#